data_45098ce6c6fa9bd2c512e2c0869d52d8
#
_entry.id   45098ce6c6fa9bd2c512e2c0869d52d8
#
_cell.length_a   1.000
_cell.length_b   1.000
_cell.length_c   1.000
_cell.angle_alpha   90.00
_cell.angle_beta   90.00
_cell.angle_gamma   90.00
#
_symmetry.space_group_name_H-M   'P 1'
#
loop_
_entity.id
_entity.type
_entity.pdbx_description
1 polymer ?
#
loop_
_entity_poly.entity_id
_entity_poly.type
_entity_poly.pdbx_seq_one_letter_code
_entity_poly.pdbx_strand_id
1 'polypeptide(L)'
;MPSPSDQGAQQALSLPPDDLARSLILATADDASRPHIGLVGDTYTILLSGKDTAGRFCLIDMHIPPGGGPPPHRHDFEETFILLSGEMEATFRGVQSTVKAGETVHIPANAPHQFHNASDQPVRLLCLCSPSGQENFFTEVGVPVATRTTSPPKLDPAAQAAFKAKTEALAPKYKTEMLQHA
;
A
#
# COMPACT_ATOMS: atom_id res chain seq x y z
N MET A 1 -15.28 50.56 30.16
CA MET A 1 -14.71 50.21 28.88
C MET A 1 -14.46 48.71 28.89
N PRO A 2 -15.24 47.89 28.19
CA PRO A 2 -14.93 46.45 28.10
C PRO A 2 -13.78 46.24 27.09
N SER A 3 -12.86 45.38 27.43
CA SER A 3 -11.66 44.98 26.68
C SER A 3 -12.02 44.32 25.34
N PRO A 4 -11.30 44.59 24.26
CA PRO A 4 -11.54 43.97 22.96
C PRO A 4 -10.72 42.68 22.80
N SER A 5 -11.04 41.65 23.57
CA SER A 5 -10.28 40.39 23.57
C SER A 5 -11.11 39.10 23.57
N ASP A 6 -12.35 39.13 23.11
CA ASP A 6 -13.19 37.92 23.14
C ASP A 6 -14.02 37.67 21.87
N GLN A 7 -13.56 38.14 20.70
CA GLN A 7 -14.22 37.85 19.41
C GLN A 7 -13.43 36.94 18.50
N GLY A 8 -12.39 36.27 19.00
CA GLY A 8 -11.48 35.44 18.20
C GLY A 8 -11.64 33.94 18.30
N ALA A 9 -12.60 33.39 19.05
CA ALA A 9 -12.68 31.97 19.31
C ALA A 9 -14.12 31.46 19.26
N GLN A 10 -14.66 31.25 18.09
CA GLN A 10 -15.69 30.23 17.79
C GLN A 10 -16.19 30.35 16.35
N GLN A 11 -15.32 30.26 15.35
CA GLN A 11 -15.80 29.63 14.12
C GLN A 11 -15.97 28.15 14.48
N ALA A 12 -17.20 27.78 14.84
CA ALA A 12 -17.57 26.37 14.94
C ALA A 12 -17.18 25.72 13.62
N LEU A 13 -16.29 24.73 13.69
CA LEU A 13 -15.93 23.89 12.55
C LEU A 13 -17.21 23.16 12.11
N SER A 14 -18.00 23.80 11.23
CA SER A 14 -19.13 23.14 10.62
C SER A 14 -18.59 22.09 9.67
N LEU A 15 -19.09 20.85 9.79
CA LEU A 15 -18.79 19.82 8.80
C LEU A 15 -19.24 20.31 7.41
N PRO A 16 -18.46 20.06 6.36
CA PRO A 16 -18.92 20.33 5.00
C PRO A 16 -20.18 19.50 4.72
N PRO A 17 -21.07 19.97 3.82
CA PRO A 17 -22.27 19.22 3.44
C PRO A 17 -21.89 17.88 2.82
N ASP A 18 -22.83 16.93 2.84
CA ASP A 18 -22.69 15.64 2.18
C ASP A 18 -22.46 15.79 0.67
N ASP A 19 -21.54 15.03 0.13
CA ASP A 19 -21.27 14.93 -1.31
C ASP A 19 -22.10 13.79 -1.92
N LEU A 20 -23.29 14.09 -2.40
CA LEU A 20 -24.21 13.14 -3.00
C LEU A 20 -23.69 12.50 -4.29
N ALA A 21 -22.59 13.00 -4.88
CA ALA A 21 -21.93 12.37 -6.02
C ALA A 21 -21.10 11.15 -5.63
N ARG A 22 -20.83 10.96 -4.33
CA ARG A 22 -20.08 9.82 -3.80
C ARG A 22 -21.04 8.76 -3.28
N SER A 23 -20.80 7.52 -3.69
CA SER A 23 -21.63 6.38 -3.30
C SER A 23 -20.96 5.50 -2.25
N LEU A 24 -21.77 4.71 -1.55
CA LEU A 24 -21.28 3.60 -0.73
C LEU A 24 -20.57 2.58 -1.64
N ILE A 25 -19.37 2.16 -1.24
CA ILE A 25 -18.61 1.13 -1.93
C ILE A 25 -18.52 -0.10 -1.04
N LEU A 26 -19.02 -1.24 -1.53
CA LEU A 26 -18.79 -2.55 -0.94
C LEU A 26 -17.75 -3.27 -1.81
N ALA A 27 -16.58 -3.56 -1.22
CA ALA A 27 -15.47 -4.15 -1.93
C ALA A 27 -15.02 -5.45 -1.28
N THR A 28 -14.71 -6.45 -2.11
CA THR A 28 -14.05 -7.69 -1.69
C THR A 28 -12.90 -7.99 -2.63
N ALA A 29 -11.85 -8.63 -2.11
CA ALA A 29 -10.71 -9.02 -2.92
C ALA A 29 -11.01 -10.19 -3.88
N ASP A 30 -12.09 -10.92 -3.66
CA ASP A 30 -12.54 -12.02 -4.53
C ASP A 30 -13.41 -11.53 -5.70
N ASP A 31 -13.70 -10.23 -5.79
CA ASP A 31 -14.45 -9.64 -6.90
C ASP A 31 -13.54 -9.51 -8.14
N ALA A 32 -13.82 -10.35 -9.17
CA ALA A 32 -13.05 -10.37 -10.40
C ALA A 32 -13.10 -9.06 -11.23
N SER A 33 -14.01 -8.15 -10.91
CA SER A 33 -14.06 -6.81 -11.53
C SER A 33 -13.03 -5.84 -10.94
N ARG A 34 -12.44 -6.17 -9.80
CA ARG A 34 -11.39 -5.36 -9.16
C ARG A 34 -10.05 -5.55 -9.89
N PRO A 35 -9.20 -4.52 -9.94
CA PRO A 35 -7.86 -4.68 -10.46
C PRO A 35 -7.05 -5.62 -9.58
N HIS A 36 -6.62 -6.76 -10.15
CA HIS A 36 -5.64 -7.66 -9.55
C HIS A 36 -4.31 -7.47 -10.29
N ILE A 37 -3.25 -7.19 -9.55
CA ILE A 37 -1.96 -6.80 -10.09
C ILE A 37 -0.88 -7.73 -9.53
N GLY A 38 -0.18 -8.43 -10.42
CA GLY A 38 0.97 -9.24 -10.07
C GLY A 38 2.25 -8.43 -10.07
N LEU A 39 3.01 -8.50 -8.99
CA LEU A 39 4.32 -7.87 -8.81
C LEU A 39 5.31 -8.86 -8.22
N VAL A 40 6.30 -9.28 -9.00
CA VAL A 40 7.47 -10.10 -8.56
C VAL A 40 7.11 -11.25 -7.63
N GLY A 41 6.03 -11.99 -7.95
CA GLY A 41 5.56 -13.13 -7.16
C GLY A 41 4.33 -12.83 -6.32
N ASP A 42 4.16 -11.61 -5.86
CA ASP A 42 3.02 -11.16 -5.07
C ASP A 42 1.82 -10.81 -5.94
N THR A 43 0.62 -10.76 -5.32
CA THR A 43 -0.60 -10.29 -6.00
C THR A 43 -1.32 -9.28 -5.12
N TYR A 44 -1.61 -8.12 -5.69
CA TYR A 44 -2.25 -6.98 -5.03
C TYR A 44 -3.59 -6.68 -5.68
N THR A 45 -4.65 -6.61 -4.87
CA THR A 45 -6.01 -6.27 -5.31
C THR A 45 -6.40 -4.90 -4.78
N ILE A 46 -6.70 -3.97 -5.67
CA ILE A 46 -7.11 -2.62 -5.27
C ILE A 46 -8.57 -2.64 -4.83
N LEU A 47 -8.80 -2.53 -3.51
CA LEU A 47 -10.12 -2.45 -2.91
C LEU A 47 -10.71 -1.05 -3.02
N LEU A 48 -9.93 -0.03 -2.66
CA LEU A 48 -10.28 1.38 -2.76
C LEU A 48 -9.11 2.15 -3.36
N SER A 49 -9.39 2.93 -4.37
CA SER A 49 -8.42 3.83 -5.00
C SER A 49 -8.54 5.27 -4.46
N GLY A 50 -7.59 6.12 -4.82
CA GLY A 50 -7.68 7.55 -4.53
C GLY A 50 -8.89 8.22 -5.14
N LYS A 51 -9.44 7.72 -6.24
CA LYS A 51 -10.70 8.23 -6.83
C LYS A 51 -11.87 7.98 -5.87
N ASP A 52 -11.90 6.82 -5.23
CA ASP A 52 -12.97 6.42 -4.31
C ASP A 52 -12.93 7.21 -3.00
N THR A 53 -11.76 7.66 -2.58
CA THR A 53 -11.50 8.30 -1.28
C THR A 53 -11.25 9.81 -1.37
N ALA A 54 -11.41 10.41 -2.55
CA ALA A 54 -11.04 11.81 -2.83
C ALA A 54 -9.55 12.10 -2.49
N GLY A 55 -8.66 11.16 -2.83
CA GLY A 55 -7.22 11.27 -2.64
C GLY A 55 -6.73 11.02 -1.22
N ARG A 56 -7.62 10.75 -0.27
CA ARG A 56 -7.24 10.64 1.15
C ARG A 56 -6.42 9.40 1.47
N PHE A 57 -6.77 8.26 0.89
CA PHE A 57 -6.06 7.00 1.04
C PHE A 57 -6.37 6.05 -0.11
N CYS A 58 -5.57 5.00 -0.25
CA CYS A 58 -5.96 3.78 -0.97
C CYS A 58 -5.93 2.59 -0.02
N LEU A 59 -6.68 1.52 -0.36
CA LEU A 59 -6.73 0.27 0.38
C LEU A 59 -6.51 -0.89 -0.58
N ILE A 60 -5.55 -1.73 -0.27
CA ILE A 60 -5.07 -2.82 -1.12
C ILE A 60 -5.06 -4.11 -0.31
N ASP A 61 -5.66 -5.17 -0.84
CA ASP A 61 -5.52 -6.54 -0.32
C ASP A 61 -4.29 -7.17 -0.98
N MET A 62 -3.34 -7.60 -0.18
CA MET A 62 -2.09 -8.18 -0.65
C MET A 62 -2.02 -9.66 -0.31
N HIS A 63 -1.70 -10.47 -1.31
CA HIS A 63 -1.38 -11.89 -1.19
C HIS A 63 0.12 -12.08 -1.45
N ILE A 64 0.84 -12.48 -0.42
CA ILE A 64 2.30 -12.60 -0.40
C ILE A 64 2.65 -14.10 -0.26
N PRO A 65 3.04 -14.79 -1.33
CA PRO A 65 3.45 -16.19 -1.25
C PRO A 65 4.77 -16.35 -0.48
N PRO A 66 5.16 -17.59 -0.13
CA PRO A 66 6.48 -17.85 0.44
C PRO A 66 7.60 -17.23 -0.39
N GLY A 67 8.52 -16.51 0.26
CA GLY A 67 9.62 -15.79 -0.37
C GLY A 67 9.23 -14.44 -0.98
N GLY A 68 7.95 -14.03 -0.92
CA GLY A 68 7.45 -12.75 -1.43
C GLY A 68 7.78 -11.56 -0.53
N GLY A 69 7.54 -10.38 -1.05
CA GLY A 69 7.77 -9.10 -0.39
C GLY A 69 8.66 -8.16 -1.20
N PRO A 70 8.54 -6.83 -1.01
CA PRO A 70 9.32 -5.84 -1.71
C PRO A 70 10.76 -5.76 -1.17
N PRO A 71 11.73 -5.31 -1.99
CA PRO A 71 13.05 -4.95 -1.51
C PRO A 71 12.99 -3.71 -0.60
N PRO A 72 14.09 -3.36 0.10
CA PRO A 72 14.17 -2.16 0.93
C PRO A 72 13.77 -0.90 0.15
N HIS A 73 12.89 -0.08 0.74
CA HIS A 73 12.43 1.15 0.15
C HIS A 73 11.97 2.14 1.21
N ARG A 74 11.66 3.36 0.79
CA ARG A 74 10.95 4.37 1.58
C ARG A 74 10.04 5.19 0.66
N HIS A 75 9.04 5.85 1.23
CA HIS A 75 8.08 6.67 0.49
C HIS A 75 7.57 7.83 1.34
N ASP A 76 7.14 8.90 0.68
CA ASP A 76 6.63 10.12 1.32
C ASP A 76 5.08 10.05 1.52
N PHE A 77 4.64 8.99 2.18
CA PHE A 77 3.25 8.81 2.64
C PHE A 77 3.25 7.81 3.82
N GLU A 78 2.18 7.86 4.62
CA GLU A 78 1.95 6.93 5.72
C GLU A 78 1.46 5.58 5.17
N GLU A 79 2.01 4.47 5.67
CA GLU A 79 1.59 3.13 5.29
C GLU A 79 1.24 2.30 6.51
N THR A 80 0.17 1.52 6.41
CA THR A 80 -0.27 0.65 7.49
C THR A 80 -0.62 -0.72 6.95
N PHE A 81 0.01 -1.76 7.49
CA PHE A 81 -0.32 -3.15 7.21
C PHE A 81 -1.17 -3.73 8.33
N ILE A 82 -2.26 -4.40 7.97
CA ILE A 82 -3.13 -5.15 8.89
C ILE A 82 -3.07 -6.61 8.44
N LEU A 83 -2.42 -7.48 9.21
CA LEU A 83 -2.28 -8.88 8.84
C LEU A 83 -3.57 -9.64 9.13
N LEU A 84 -4.10 -10.27 8.08
CA LEU A 84 -5.32 -11.08 8.16
C LEU A 84 -5.02 -12.56 8.34
N SER A 85 -3.92 -13.06 7.75
CA SER A 85 -3.47 -14.45 7.92
C SER A 85 -1.97 -14.59 7.68
N GLY A 86 -1.37 -15.62 8.28
CA GLY A 86 0.06 -15.91 8.19
C GLY A 86 0.91 -15.07 9.13
N GLU A 87 2.22 -15.07 8.87
CA GLU A 87 3.21 -14.25 9.55
C GLU A 87 4.26 -13.76 8.55
N MET A 88 4.82 -12.59 8.77
CA MET A 88 5.88 -12.01 7.94
C MET A 88 6.97 -11.37 8.80
N GLU A 89 8.15 -11.26 8.23
CA GLU A 89 9.24 -10.46 8.78
C GLU A 89 9.11 -9.03 8.25
N ALA A 90 9.02 -8.06 9.15
CA ALA A 90 9.06 -6.64 8.83
C ALA A 90 10.39 -6.06 9.31
N THR A 91 11.12 -5.38 8.42
CA THR A 91 12.34 -4.64 8.79
C THR A 91 12.05 -3.15 8.72
N PHE A 92 12.24 -2.47 9.83
CA PHE A 92 12.03 -1.04 9.99
C PHE A 92 13.33 -0.38 10.48
N ARG A 93 13.90 0.53 9.69
CA ARG A 93 15.19 1.19 10.01
C ARG A 93 16.30 0.21 10.39
N GLY A 94 16.35 -0.94 9.71
CA GLY A 94 17.32 -2.00 9.97
C GLY A 94 16.98 -2.94 11.12
N VAL A 95 15.91 -2.71 11.87
CA VAL A 95 15.46 -3.60 12.95
C VAL A 95 14.37 -4.53 12.43
N GLN A 96 14.58 -5.83 12.53
CA GLN A 96 13.67 -6.88 12.12
C GLN A 96 12.71 -7.26 13.24
N SER A 97 11.45 -7.49 12.89
CA SER A 97 10.41 -7.98 13.78
C SER A 97 9.52 -8.97 13.04
N THR A 98 9.02 -10.00 13.72
CA THR A 98 7.99 -10.90 13.18
C THR A 98 6.63 -10.31 13.49
N VAL A 99 5.78 -10.21 12.48
CA VAL A 99 4.41 -9.72 12.57
C VAL A 99 3.46 -10.85 12.21
N LYS A 100 2.40 -11.05 13.00
CA LYS A 100 1.46 -12.18 12.90
C LYS A 100 0.04 -11.71 12.60
N ALA A 101 -0.78 -12.63 12.10
CA ALA A 101 -2.21 -12.38 11.90
C ALA A 101 -2.87 -11.76 13.14
N GLY A 102 -3.67 -10.71 12.92
CA GLY A 102 -4.31 -9.89 13.96
C GLY A 102 -3.48 -8.69 14.43
N GLU A 103 -2.20 -8.60 14.03
CA GLU A 103 -1.34 -7.45 14.35
C GLU A 103 -1.38 -6.39 13.25
N THR A 104 -1.04 -5.18 13.63
CA THR A 104 -0.97 -4.01 12.75
C THR A 104 0.42 -3.39 12.82
N VAL A 105 0.99 -3.10 11.66
CA VAL A 105 2.26 -2.37 11.53
C VAL A 105 1.97 -1.02 10.90
N HIS A 106 2.43 0.05 11.53
CA HIS A 106 2.36 1.39 10.98
C HIS A 106 3.77 1.89 10.65
N ILE A 107 3.94 2.36 9.43
CA ILE A 107 5.20 2.86 8.88
C ILE A 107 5.02 4.34 8.59
N PRO A 108 5.68 5.23 9.36
CA PRO A 108 5.63 6.66 9.11
C PRO A 108 6.33 7.01 7.80
N ALA A 109 5.87 8.08 7.19
CA ALA A 109 6.44 8.61 5.96
C ALA A 109 7.97 8.75 6.03
N ASN A 110 8.64 8.47 4.93
CA ASN A 110 10.09 8.54 4.73
C ASN A 110 10.94 7.53 5.53
N ALA A 111 10.35 6.65 6.31
CA ALA A 111 11.09 5.64 7.06
C ALA A 111 11.53 4.47 6.16
N PRO A 112 12.84 4.09 6.13
CA PRO A 112 13.30 2.90 5.44
C PRO A 112 12.66 1.64 6.01
N HIS A 113 12.09 0.81 5.14
CA HIS A 113 11.44 -0.44 5.54
C HIS A 113 11.40 -1.46 4.39
N GLN A 114 11.08 -2.68 4.74
CA GLN A 114 10.71 -3.79 3.86
C GLN A 114 9.92 -4.81 4.65
N PHE A 115 9.24 -5.71 3.96
CA PHE A 115 8.73 -6.94 4.55
C PHE A 115 9.10 -8.16 3.71
N HIS A 116 9.10 -9.34 4.31
CA HIS A 116 9.41 -10.59 3.65
C HIS A 116 8.59 -11.73 4.26
N ASN A 117 7.99 -12.53 3.43
CA ASN A 117 7.37 -13.78 3.87
C ASN A 117 8.41 -14.91 3.91
N ALA A 118 9.04 -15.10 5.07
CA ALA A 118 10.02 -16.16 5.29
C ALA A 118 9.37 -17.52 5.63
N SER A 119 8.03 -17.56 5.79
CA SER A 119 7.30 -18.79 6.12
C SER A 119 7.05 -19.66 4.87
N ASP A 120 6.52 -20.86 5.09
CA ASP A 120 6.11 -21.80 4.02
C ASP A 120 4.62 -21.64 3.63
N GLN A 121 3.91 -20.70 4.22
CA GLN A 121 2.51 -20.41 3.98
C GLN A 121 2.33 -19.00 3.40
N PRO A 122 1.30 -18.76 2.56
CA PRO A 122 1.04 -17.42 2.07
C PRO A 122 0.56 -16.50 3.20
N VAL A 123 0.97 -15.24 3.13
CA VAL A 123 0.49 -14.17 4.00
C VAL A 123 -0.59 -13.38 3.26
N ARG A 124 -1.64 -12.98 3.97
CA ARG A 124 -2.62 -12.03 3.50
C ARG A 124 -2.68 -10.83 4.44
N LEU A 125 -2.64 -9.65 3.87
CA LEU A 125 -2.72 -8.40 4.63
C LEU A 125 -3.50 -7.33 3.86
N LEU A 126 -4.01 -6.34 4.59
CA LEU A 126 -4.49 -5.09 4.02
C LEU A 126 -3.38 -4.04 4.14
N CYS A 127 -3.10 -3.35 3.04
CA CYS A 127 -2.21 -2.20 2.99
C CYS A 127 -3.04 -0.93 2.78
N LEU A 128 -2.94 0.01 3.70
CA LEU A 128 -3.56 1.33 3.62
C LEU A 128 -2.45 2.37 3.48
N CYS A 129 -2.48 3.16 2.40
CA CYS A 129 -1.55 4.26 2.17
C CYS A 129 -2.28 5.60 2.18
N SER A 130 -1.76 6.58 2.91
CA SER A 130 -2.34 7.92 3.04
C SER A 130 -1.25 9.00 2.90
N PRO A 131 -1.41 9.94 1.94
CA PRO A 131 -2.45 10.00 0.91
C PRO A 131 -2.39 8.83 -0.08
N SER A 132 -3.42 8.72 -0.94
CA SER A 132 -3.45 7.72 -2.02
C SER A 132 -2.37 7.98 -3.08
N GLY A 133 -2.11 6.97 -3.93
CA GLY A 133 -1.17 7.05 -5.05
C GLY A 133 -0.36 5.78 -5.27
N GLN A 134 -0.16 4.99 -4.22
CA GLN A 134 0.57 3.72 -4.29
C GLN A 134 -0.12 2.70 -5.22
N GLU A 135 -1.45 2.69 -5.26
CA GLU A 135 -2.21 1.86 -6.19
C GLU A 135 -1.92 2.16 -7.66
N ASN A 136 -1.62 3.43 -7.98
CA ASN A 136 -1.26 3.82 -9.34
C ASN A 136 0.16 3.35 -9.68
N PHE A 137 1.10 3.39 -8.74
CA PHE A 137 2.44 2.83 -8.91
C PHE A 137 2.37 1.34 -9.22
N PHE A 138 1.63 0.57 -8.43
CA PHE A 138 1.47 -0.87 -8.66
C PHE A 138 0.80 -1.17 -10.00
N THR A 139 -0.21 -0.40 -10.39
CA THR A 139 -0.88 -0.54 -11.69
C THR A 139 0.06 -0.27 -12.86
N GLU A 140 0.94 0.73 -12.75
CA GLU A 140 1.86 1.09 -13.82
C GLU A 140 3.06 0.14 -13.91
N VAL A 141 3.56 -0.35 -12.76
CA VAL A 141 4.74 -1.23 -12.72
C VAL A 141 4.37 -2.69 -12.99
N GLY A 142 3.30 -3.18 -12.38
CA GLY A 142 2.92 -4.59 -12.39
C GLY A 142 2.19 -5.04 -13.66
N VAL A 143 1.68 -6.26 -13.61
CA VAL A 143 0.93 -6.88 -14.71
C VAL A 143 -0.45 -7.30 -14.21
N PRO A 144 -1.53 -7.15 -15.00
CA PRO A 144 -2.85 -7.66 -14.62
C PRO A 144 -2.82 -9.19 -14.47
N VAL A 145 -3.50 -9.70 -13.44
CA VAL A 145 -3.70 -11.13 -13.21
C VAL A 145 -5.19 -11.41 -12.96
N ALA A 146 -5.60 -12.68 -13.04
CA ALA A 146 -7.02 -13.05 -13.09
C ALA A 146 -7.73 -12.94 -11.73
N THR A 147 -7.04 -13.25 -10.63
CA THR A 147 -7.61 -13.29 -9.27
C THR A 147 -6.60 -12.80 -8.25
N ARG A 148 -7.06 -12.54 -7.03
CA ARG A 148 -6.20 -12.10 -5.92
C ARG A 148 -5.08 -13.07 -5.53
N THR A 149 -5.13 -14.32 -5.97
CA THR A 149 -4.13 -15.35 -5.68
C THR A 149 -3.44 -15.90 -6.94
N THR A 150 -3.75 -15.34 -8.11
CA THR A 150 -3.08 -15.72 -9.35
C THR A 150 -1.67 -15.18 -9.34
N SER A 151 -0.67 -16.08 -9.28
CA SER A 151 0.73 -15.68 -9.36
C SER A 151 1.04 -14.98 -10.69
N PRO A 152 1.82 -13.88 -10.67
CA PRO A 152 2.32 -13.29 -11.91
C PRO A 152 3.22 -14.25 -12.68
N PRO A 153 3.41 -14.05 -14.00
CA PRO A 153 4.35 -14.82 -14.78
C PRO A 153 5.76 -14.76 -14.19
N LYS A 154 6.44 -15.91 -14.18
CA LYS A 154 7.86 -15.93 -13.81
C LYS A 154 8.67 -15.18 -14.87
N LEU A 155 9.47 -14.24 -14.43
CA LEU A 155 10.33 -13.46 -15.30
C LEU A 155 11.68 -14.16 -15.49
N ASP A 156 12.17 -14.22 -16.71
CA ASP A 156 13.56 -14.59 -16.99
C ASP A 156 14.52 -13.46 -16.53
N PRO A 157 15.83 -13.68 -16.50
CA PRO A 157 16.79 -12.69 -16.00
C PRO A 157 16.74 -11.34 -16.74
N ALA A 158 16.48 -11.34 -18.05
CA ALA A 158 16.38 -10.11 -18.84
C ALA A 158 15.11 -9.33 -18.49
N ALA A 159 13.97 -10.03 -18.37
CA ALA A 159 12.71 -9.44 -17.96
C ALA A 159 12.75 -8.94 -16.49
N GLN A 160 13.46 -9.63 -15.59
CA GLN A 160 13.70 -9.15 -14.22
C GLN A 160 14.51 -7.86 -14.19
N ALA A 161 15.58 -7.76 -14.99
CA ALA A 161 16.38 -6.55 -15.11
C ALA A 161 15.55 -5.38 -15.67
N ALA A 162 14.75 -5.63 -16.71
CA ALA A 162 13.85 -4.64 -17.28
C ALA A 162 12.76 -4.18 -16.28
N PHE A 163 12.18 -5.10 -15.53
CA PHE A 163 11.21 -4.79 -14.46
C PHE A 163 11.84 -3.92 -13.38
N LYS A 164 13.04 -4.28 -12.90
CA LYS A 164 13.79 -3.50 -11.92
C LYS A 164 14.05 -2.08 -12.41
N ALA A 165 14.57 -1.93 -13.64
CA ALA A 165 14.83 -0.62 -14.24
C ALA A 165 13.56 0.22 -14.38
N LYS A 166 12.43 -0.38 -14.78
CA LYS A 166 11.13 0.28 -14.86
C LYS A 166 10.66 0.76 -13.47
N THR A 167 10.78 -0.09 -12.46
CA THR A 167 10.41 0.23 -11.07
C THR A 167 11.23 1.40 -10.54
N GLU A 168 12.54 1.36 -10.69
CA GLU A 168 13.46 2.43 -10.27
C GLU A 168 13.19 3.75 -11.00
N ALA A 169 12.89 3.71 -12.29
CA ALA A 169 12.59 4.91 -13.08
C ALA A 169 11.25 5.55 -12.68
N LEU A 170 10.26 4.75 -12.29
CA LEU A 170 8.91 5.23 -11.93
C LEU A 170 8.78 5.59 -10.45
N ALA A 171 9.57 5.02 -9.57
CA ALA A 171 9.46 5.23 -8.12
C ALA A 171 9.42 6.71 -7.71
N PRO A 172 10.26 7.63 -8.23
CA PRO A 172 10.21 9.05 -7.87
C PRO A 172 8.90 9.75 -8.24
N LYS A 173 8.26 9.36 -9.35
CA LYS A 173 6.93 9.87 -9.76
C LYS A 173 5.87 9.59 -8.68
N TYR A 174 6.02 8.50 -7.96
CA TYR A 174 5.13 8.04 -6.89
C TYR A 174 5.71 8.27 -5.49
N LYS A 175 6.64 9.23 -5.37
CA LYS A 175 7.26 9.63 -4.09
C LYS A 175 7.87 8.44 -3.34
N THR A 176 8.40 7.49 -4.07
CA THR A 176 9.05 6.29 -3.56
C THR A 176 10.52 6.27 -3.96
N GLU A 177 11.37 5.76 -3.10
CA GLU A 177 12.80 5.54 -3.34
C GLU A 177 13.14 4.09 -3.03
N MET A 178 13.70 3.40 -4.03
CA MET A 178 14.23 2.04 -3.84
C MET A 178 15.62 2.15 -3.22
N LEU A 179 15.83 1.48 -2.10
CA LEU A 179 17.09 1.50 -1.36
C LEU A 179 17.97 0.31 -1.76
N GLN A 180 19.27 0.51 -1.75
CA GLN A 180 20.20 -0.60 -1.91
C GLN A 180 20.24 -1.41 -0.62
N HIS A 181 20.42 -2.73 -0.74
CA HIS A 181 20.72 -3.56 0.42
C HIS A 181 22.01 -3.06 1.08
N ALA A 182 21.94 -2.74 2.38
CA ALA A 182 23.11 -2.40 3.16
C ALA A 182 23.92 -3.66 3.46
#